data_102a8583c84ded1a11361dad436a92b3
#
_entry.id   102a8583c84ded1a11361dad436a92b3
#
_cell.length_a   1.000
_cell.length_b   1.000
_cell.length_c   1.000
_cell.angle_alpha   90.00
_cell.angle_beta   90.00
_cell.angle_gamma   90.00
#
_symmetry.space_group_name_H-M   'P 1'
#
loop_
_entity.id
_entity.type
_entity.pdbx_description
1 polymer ?
#
loop_
_entity_poly.entity_id
_entity_poly.type
_entity_poly.pdbx_seq_one_letter_code
_entity_poly.pdbx_strand_id
1 'polypeptide(L)'
;METKKTKFITKDIFKTSIIEAFKKLNPKYMMKNPVMFVVEIGFIVTLILTIVPSLFGDEGNNLRAYNGIVTIILFITVLFANFAEAVAEGRGKAQADTLKKTRKDTVARVIDTLGNEKMISASELKLGDIVLVNAGEVIPNDGEVIEGIASVDESAITGESAPVMRESGGDFASVTGGTTVVSDWLKIRITTKPGESFLDKMIALVEGASRQKTPNEIALNTLLVGLTLIFMVVLISLYPMANYAGVKIPISTMIALLVCLIPTTIGGLLSAIGIAGMDRVTRFNVIAMSGKAVEACGDVDTMILDKTGTITYGNRLASEFIAVGNADSKDLINYSVMCSLKDDTPEGKSIVDLGMKLGSTGKTKEAEEAEFVEFSAQTRMSGINLADGRAIRKGAYDSIIKRVKESGGTVPEDLEENVNRVAKLGGTPLVVCVDNEIYGIIYLKDTVKSGLVERFARLREIGIKTIMCTGDNPLTAATIAREAGVDGFIAECKPEDKIDAIKKEQLEGKIVAMTGDGTNDAPALAQADVGLAMNSGTTSAKEAANMVDLDSDPTKILEVVEIGKQLL
;
A
#
# COMPACT_ATOMS: atom_id res chain seq x y z
N MET A 1 5.04 -19.36 -13.92
CA MET A 1 3.55 -19.41 -13.87
C MET A 1 3.01 -18.67 -15.08
N GLU A 2 2.28 -19.34 -15.96
CA GLU A 2 1.62 -18.68 -17.10
C GLU A 2 0.54 -17.74 -16.57
N THR A 3 0.76 -16.45 -16.73
CA THR A 3 -0.26 -15.43 -16.50
C THR A 3 -1.43 -15.69 -17.46
N LYS A 4 -2.54 -16.19 -16.97
CA LYS A 4 -3.81 -16.19 -17.69
C LYS A 4 -4.06 -14.76 -18.17
N LYS A 5 -3.93 -14.52 -19.49
CA LYS A 5 -4.36 -13.28 -20.14
C LYS A 5 -5.85 -13.09 -19.87
N THR A 6 -6.20 -12.41 -18.80
CA THR A 6 -7.58 -11.96 -18.55
C THR A 6 -7.96 -11.04 -19.70
N LYS A 7 -9.05 -11.36 -20.41
CA LYS A 7 -9.53 -10.54 -21.53
C LYS A 7 -9.78 -9.13 -21.02
N PHE A 8 -9.20 -8.16 -21.71
CA PHE A 8 -9.18 -6.74 -21.36
C PHE A 8 -10.58 -6.14 -21.15
N ILE A 9 -11.60 -6.67 -21.83
CA ILE A 9 -13.02 -6.31 -21.69
C ILE A 9 -13.82 -7.61 -21.66
N THR A 10 -14.59 -7.82 -20.57
CA THR A 10 -15.55 -8.92 -20.50
C THR A 10 -16.85 -8.54 -21.23
N LYS A 11 -17.64 -9.54 -21.67
CA LYS A 11 -18.91 -9.28 -22.36
C LYS A 11 -19.89 -8.49 -21.48
N ASP A 12 -19.83 -8.68 -20.17
CA ASP A 12 -20.70 -7.99 -19.22
C ASP A 12 -20.30 -6.52 -19.05
N ILE A 13 -19.00 -6.22 -18.92
CA ILE A 13 -18.51 -4.84 -18.89
C ILE A 13 -18.89 -4.12 -20.17
N PHE A 14 -18.69 -4.75 -21.34
CA PHE A 14 -19.06 -4.15 -22.63
C PHE A 14 -20.54 -3.80 -22.72
N LYS A 15 -21.43 -4.74 -22.36
CA LYS A 15 -22.88 -4.53 -22.39
C LYS A 15 -23.33 -3.44 -21.42
N THR A 16 -22.80 -3.44 -20.21
CA THR A 16 -23.12 -2.42 -19.19
C THR A 16 -22.63 -1.06 -19.62
N SER A 17 -21.42 -0.98 -20.19
CA SER A 17 -20.83 0.30 -20.65
C SER A 17 -21.61 0.93 -21.80
N ILE A 18 -22.20 0.14 -22.69
CA ILE A 18 -23.10 0.69 -23.73
C ILE A 18 -24.33 1.34 -23.08
N ILE A 19 -24.96 0.68 -22.13
CA ILE A 19 -26.15 1.23 -21.44
C ILE A 19 -25.80 2.51 -20.69
N GLU A 20 -24.67 2.50 -19.97
CA GLU A 20 -24.19 3.68 -19.23
C GLU A 20 -23.79 4.84 -20.16
N ALA A 21 -23.22 4.55 -21.34
CA ALA A 21 -22.91 5.59 -22.33
C ALA A 21 -24.16 6.37 -22.77
N PHE A 22 -25.30 5.68 -22.93
CA PHE A 22 -26.57 6.36 -23.24
C PHE A 22 -27.12 7.13 -22.04
N LYS A 23 -27.02 6.61 -20.81
CA LYS A 23 -27.44 7.36 -19.61
C LYS A 23 -26.63 8.64 -19.39
N LYS A 24 -25.35 8.61 -19.73
CA LYS A 24 -24.44 9.75 -19.64
C LYS A 24 -24.71 10.87 -20.66
N LEU A 25 -25.60 10.65 -21.64
CA LEU A 25 -26.13 11.73 -22.49
C LEU A 25 -27.03 12.72 -21.74
N ASN A 26 -27.25 12.54 -20.44
CA ASN A 26 -27.96 13.51 -19.63
C ASN A 26 -27.14 14.82 -19.52
N PRO A 27 -27.68 16.00 -19.90
CA PRO A 27 -26.97 17.27 -19.87
C PRO A 27 -26.35 17.63 -18.51
N LYS A 28 -26.99 17.23 -17.40
CA LYS A 28 -26.43 17.44 -16.04
C LYS A 28 -25.12 16.67 -15.83
N TYR A 29 -24.98 15.53 -16.48
CA TYR A 29 -23.75 14.76 -16.43
C TYR A 29 -22.69 15.38 -17.35
N MET A 30 -23.07 15.71 -18.60
CA MET A 30 -22.18 16.28 -19.60
C MET A 30 -21.59 17.64 -19.18
N MET A 31 -22.30 18.44 -18.40
CA MET A 31 -21.78 19.72 -17.85
C MET A 31 -20.51 19.56 -17.01
N LYS A 32 -20.20 18.35 -16.50
CA LYS A 32 -18.93 18.08 -15.80
C LYS A 32 -17.72 18.11 -16.73
N ASN A 33 -17.94 17.93 -18.04
CA ASN A 33 -16.94 18.04 -19.10
C ASN A 33 -17.36 19.13 -20.09
N PRO A 34 -16.93 20.40 -19.90
CA PRO A 34 -17.42 21.54 -20.68
C PRO A 34 -17.20 21.37 -22.20
N VAL A 35 -16.10 20.73 -22.59
CA VAL A 35 -15.77 20.48 -24.00
C VAL A 35 -16.81 19.56 -24.65
N MET A 36 -17.07 18.42 -24.02
CA MET A 36 -18.05 17.44 -24.53
C MET A 36 -19.48 17.98 -24.44
N PHE A 37 -19.77 18.84 -23.48
CA PHE A 37 -21.05 19.54 -23.38
C PHE A 37 -21.30 20.47 -24.58
N VAL A 38 -20.28 21.19 -25.04
CA VAL A 38 -20.37 22.02 -26.27
C VAL A 38 -20.65 21.13 -27.48
N VAL A 39 -20.02 19.97 -27.60
CA VAL A 39 -20.28 19.01 -28.69
C VAL A 39 -21.73 18.48 -28.62
N GLU A 40 -22.24 18.20 -27.43
CA GLU A 40 -23.63 17.76 -27.24
C GLU A 40 -24.63 18.85 -27.63
N ILE A 41 -24.39 20.11 -27.28
CA ILE A 41 -25.19 21.24 -27.74
C ILE A 41 -25.16 21.31 -29.28
N GLY A 42 -23.97 21.18 -29.88
CA GLY A 42 -23.81 21.12 -31.34
C GLY A 42 -24.62 19.98 -31.97
N PHE A 43 -24.60 18.80 -31.36
CA PHE A 43 -25.44 17.67 -31.78
C PHE A 43 -26.92 18.01 -31.74
N ILE A 44 -27.42 18.59 -30.63
CA ILE A 44 -28.83 18.95 -30.48
C ILE A 44 -29.24 19.99 -31.56
N VAL A 45 -28.44 21.02 -31.74
CA VAL A 45 -28.72 22.06 -32.75
C VAL A 45 -28.72 21.48 -34.17
N THR A 46 -27.74 20.66 -34.52
CA THR A 46 -27.71 20.03 -35.87
C THR A 46 -28.82 19.01 -36.06
N LEU A 47 -29.29 18.34 -35.02
CA LEU A 47 -30.46 17.47 -35.04
C LEU A 47 -31.74 18.28 -35.36
N ILE A 48 -31.93 19.43 -34.71
CA ILE A 48 -33.05 20.36 -34.99
C ILE A 48 -32.98 20.84 -36.46
N LEU A 49 -31.79 21.23 -36.93
CA LEU A 49 -31.58 21.66 -38.30
C LEU A 49 -31.78 20.53 -39.34
N THR A 50 -31.62 19.27 -38.94
CA THR A 50 -31.93 18.12 -39.79
C THR A 50 -33.43 17.96 -39.94
N ILE A 51 -34.21 18.20 -38.87
CA ILE A 51 -35.67 18.12 -38.86
C ILE A 51 -36.28 19.34 -39.56
N VAL A 52 -35.80 20.55 -39.23
CA VAL A 52 -36.28 21.84 -39.75
C VAL A 52 -35.11 22.64 -40.35
N PRO A 53 -34.69 22.36 -41.60
CA PRO A 53 -33.51 23.00 -42.22
C PRO A 53 -33.64 24.51 -42.37
N SER A 54 -34.85 25.02 -42.49
CA SER A 54 -35.14 26.46 -42.67
C SER A 54 -35.17 27.30 -41.41
N LEU A 55 -34.92 26.70 -40.22
CA LEU A 55 -35.07 27.38 -38.94
C LEU A 55 -34.22 28.66 -38.79
N PHE A 56 -33.07 28.71 -39.44
CA PHE A 56 -32.15 29.87 -39.42
C PHE A 56 -32.01 30.54 -40.82
N GLY A 57 -33.01 30.37 -41.70
CA GLY A 57 -33.05 31.02 -42.99
C GLY A 57 -32.17 30.38 -44.07
N ASP A 58 -31.67 29.18 -43.86
CA ASP A 58 -30.93 28.45 -44.88
C ASP A 58 -31.89 27.89 -45.95
N GLU A 59 -31.81 28.38 -47.20
CA GLU A 59 -32.59 27.89 -48.31
C GLU A 59 -31.94 26.65 -48.93
N GLY A 60 -32.58 25.48 -48.76
CA GLY A 60 -32.22 24.32 -49.56
C GLY A 60 -32.46 22.95 -48.94
N ASN A 61 -33.25 22.12 -49.60
CA ASN A 61 -33.46 20.72 -49.26
C ASN A 61 -32.16 19.89 -49.29
N ASN A 62 -31.12 20.37 -49.99
CA ASN A 62 -29.80 19.71 -50.06
C ASN A 62 -29.03 19.75 -48.76
N LEU A 63 -29.28 20.70 -47.85
CA LEU A 63 -28.63 20.83 -46.55
C LEU A 63 -29.13 19.79 -45.54
N ARG A 64 -30.34 19.24 -45.74
CA ARG A 64 -30.87 18.21 -44.82
C ARG A 64 -29.97 16.97 -44.73
N ALA A 65 -29.49 16.45 -45.85
CA ALA A 65 -28.59 15.30 -45.87
C ALA A 65 -27.26 15.63 -45.21
N TYR A 66 -26.69 16.82 -45.49
CA TYR A 66 -25.46 17.31 -44.85
C TYR A 66 -25.63 17.45 -43.32
N ASN A 67 -26.70 18.13 -42.88
CA ASN A 67 -27.01 18.29 -41.46
C ASN A 67 -27.17 16.92 -40.78
N GLY A 68 -27.83 15.95 -41.42
CA GLY A 68 -28.00 14.60 -40.93
C GLY A 68 -26.65 13.86 -40.73
N ILE A 69 -25.75 13.99 -41.71
CA ILE A 69 -24.40 13.39 -41.59
C ILE A 69 -23.62 14.02 -40.44
N VAL A 70 -23.62 15.36 -40.31
CA VAL A 70 -22.95 16.07 -39.20
C VAL A 70 -23.55 15.62 -37.85
N THR A 71 -24.88 15.55 -37.77
CA THR A 71 -25.58 15.09 -36.55
C THR A 71 -25.14 13.68 -36.14
N ILE A 72 -25.07 12.75 -37.10
CA ILE A 72 -24.64 11.36 -36.82
C ILE A 72 -23.18 11.34 -36.32
N ILE A 73 -22.29 12.11 -36.98
CA ILE A 73 -20.88 12.18 -36.57
C ILE A 73 -20.76 12.72 -35.14
N LEU A 74 -21.45 13.82 -34.81
CA LEU A 74 -21.45 14.41 -33.48
C LEU A 74 -22.02 13.45 -32.42
N PHE A 75 -23.12 12.78 -32.75
CA PHE A 75 -23.71 11.77 -31.88
C PHE A 75 -22.75 10.63 -31.57
N ILE A 76 -22.09 10.07 -32.60
CA ILE A 76 -21.10 9.00 -32.43
C ILE A 76 -19.93 9.50 -31.60
N THR A 77 -19.47 10.75 -31.80
CA THR A 77 -18.36 11.34 -31.03
C THR A 77 -18.69 11.42 -29.53
N VAL A 78 -19.87 11.94 -29.17
CA VAL A 78 -20.31 12.03 -27.78
C VAL A 78 -20.51 10.63 -27.18
N LEU A 79 -21.16 9.73 -27.92
CA LEU A 79 -21.41 8.37 -27.48
C LEU A 79 -20.10 7.59 -27.26
N PHE A 80 -19.12 7.76 -28.13
CA PHE A 80 -17.81 7.12 -28.01
C PHE A 80 -17.06 7.62 -26.76
N ALA A 81 -17.05 8.93 -26.50
CA ALA A 81 -16.42 9.50 -25.32
C ALA A 81 -17.07 8.95 -24.03
N ASN A 82 -18.41 8.97 -23.97
CA ASN A 82 -19.15 8.41 -22.83
C ASN A 82 -18.94 6.90 -22.66
N PHE A 83 -18.82 6.17 -23.78
CA PHE A 83 -18.53 4.73 -23.74
C PHE A 83 -17.13 4.44 -23.20
N ALA A 84 -16.11 5.19 -23.65
CA ALA A 84 -14.75 5.01 -23.16
C ALA A 84 -14.64 5.25 -21.64
N GLU A 85 -15.31 6.30 -21.13
CA GLU A 85 -15.40 6.58 -19.71
C GLU A 85 -16.16 5.49 -18.95
N ALA A 86 -17.30 5.03 -19.49
CA ALA A 86 -18.10 3.96 -18.88
C ALA A 86 -17.36 2.61 -18.83
N VAL A 87 -16.51 2.29 -19.82
CA VAL A 87 -15.65 1.10 -19.79
C VAL A 87 -14.62 1.21 -18.67
N ALA A 88 -13.99 2.36 -18.52
CA ALA A 88 -13.01 2.59 -17.47
C ALA A 88 -13.65 2.47 -16.06
N GLU A 89 -14.80 3.10 -15.83
CA GLU A 89 -15.55 3.00 -14.56
C GLU A 89 -16.08 1.58 -14.30
N GLY A 90 -16.56 0.89 -15.35
CA GLY A 90 -17.10 -0.46 -15.22
C GLY A 90 -16.06 -1.48 -14.76
N ARG A 91 -14.79 -1.26 -15.09
CA ARG A 91 -13.67 -2.08 -14.60
C ARG A 91 -13.42 -1.84 -13.12
N GLY A 92 -13.41 -0.58 -12.69
CA GLY A 92 -13.30 -0.24 -11.27
C GLY A 92 -14.44 -0.90 -10.45
N LYS A 93 -15.70 -0.81 -10.92
CA LYS A 93 -16.84 -1.46 -10.26
C LYS A 93 -16.69 -2.98 -10.15
N ALA A 94 -16.20 -3.65 -11.18
CA ALA A 94 -16.01 -5.11 -11.15
C ALA A 94 -14.96 -5.56 -10.11
N GLN A 95 -13.90 -4.76 -9.91
CA GLN A 95 -12.93 -5.00 -8.85
C GLN A 95 -13.53 -4.73 -7.46
N ALA A 96 -14.25 -3.62 -7.30
CA ALA A 96 -14.95 -3.31 -6.05
C ALA A 96 -15.96 -4.40 -5.67
N ASP A 97 -16.71 -4.96 -6.63
CA ASP A 97 -17.63 -6.07 -6.40
C ASP A 97 -16.92 -7.34 -5.94
N THR A 98 -15.69 -7.57 -6.39
CA THR A 98 -14.87 -8.69 -5.91
C THR A 98 -14.47 -8.46 -4.46
N LEU A 99 -14.04 -7.27 -4.10
CA LEU A 99 -13.70 -6.88 -2.72
C LEU A 99 -14.95 -6.91 -1.82
N LYS A 100 -16.12 -6.47 -2.30
CA LYS A 100 -17.39 -6.55 -1.55
C LYS A 100 -17.81 -7.99 -1.24
N LYS A 101 -17.54 -8.94 -2.13
CA LYS A 101 -17.86 -10.37 -1.89
C LYS A 101 -17.01 -10.97 -0.76
N THR A 102 -15.86 -10.40 -0.47
CA THR A 102 -15.00 -10.80 0.65
C THR A 102 -15.56 -10.29 1.98
N ARG A 103 -16.40 -9.25 1.95
CA ARG A 103 -17.12 -8.70 3.10
C ARG A 103 -18.33 -9.59 3.40
N LYS A 104 -18.14 -10.63 4.22
CA LYS A 104 -19.27 -11.39 4.79
C LYS A 104 -19.91 -10.57 5.90
N ASP A 105 -21.22 -10.75 6.13
CA ASP A 105 -21.88 -10.28 7.35
C ASP A 105 -21.23 -10.98 8.54
N THR A 106 -20.23 -10.32 9.13
CA THR A 106 -19.42 -10.87 10.20
C THR A 106 -20.08 -10.56 11.53
N VAL A 107 -20.13 -11.53 12.41
CA VAL A 107 -20.59 -11.37 13.80
C VAL A 107 -19.36 -11.09 14.66
N ALA A 108 -19.44 -10.07 15.50
CA ALA A 108 -18.39 -9.68 16.41
C ALA A 108 -18.69 -10.11 17.84
N ARG A 109 -17.70 -10.69 18.52
CA ARG A 109 -17.76 -11.05 19.94
C ARG A 109 -17.17 -9.90 20.74
N VAL A 110 -18.01 -9.00 21.22
CA VAL A 110 -17.61 -7.84 22.01
C VAL A 110 -17.47 -8.24 23.49
N ILE A 111 -16.39 -7.81 24.12
CA ILE A 111 -16.15 -7.98 25.56
C ILE A 111 -16.44 -6.64 26.25
N ASP A 112 -17.31 -6.65 27.23
CA ASP A 112 -17.59 -5.48 28.06
C ASP A 112 -16.53 -5.28 29.15
N THR A 113 -16.58 -4.15 29.85
CA THR A 113 -15.65 -3.82 30.96
C THR A 113 -15.72 -4.79 32.14
N LEU A 114 -16.73 -5.65 32.21
CA LEU A 114 -16.91 -6.66 33.24
C LEU A 114 -16.47 -8.06 32.77
N GLY A 115 -16.00 -8.17 31.52
CA GLY A 115 -15.55 -9.44 30.93
C GLY A 115 -16.68 -10.30 30.34
N ASN A 116 -17.92 -9.77 30.24
CA ASN A 116 -19.01 -10.52 29.60
C ASN A 116 -18.91 -10.42 28.09
N GLU A 117 -19.14 -11.54 27.42
CA GLU A 117 -19.16 -11.63 25.96
C GLU A 117 -20.55 -11.37 25.40
N LYS A 118 -20.63 -10.54 24.37
CA LYS A 118 -21.87 -10.28 23.64
C LYS A 118 -21.63 -10.40 22.13
N MET A 119 -22.46 -11.19 21.45
CA MET A 119 -22.45 -11.30 20.00
C MET A 119 -23.29 -10.18 19.38
N ILE A 120 -22.68 -9.37 18.52
CA ILE A 120 -23.36 -8.31 17.76
C ILE A 120 -22.96 -8.38 16.28
N SER A 121 -23.72 -7.73 15.41
CA SER A 121 -23.29 -7.55 14.02
C SER A 121 -22.06 -6.61 13.94
N ALA A 122 -21.12 -6.91 13.05
CA ALA A 122 -19.98 -6.02 12.81
C ALA A 122 -20.39 -4.58 12.42
N SER A 123 -21.60 -4.43 11.85
CA SER A 123 -22.18 -3.12 11.51
C SER A 123 -22.63 -2.30 12.73
N GLU A 124 -22.75 -2.92 13.91
CA GLU A 124 -23.12 -2.25 15.17
C GLU A 124 -21.93 -1.91 16.06
N LEU A 125 -20.71 -2.28 15.64
CA LEU A 125 -19.48 -1.97 16.37
C LEU A 125 -19.28 -0.47 16.51
N LYS A 126 -18.68 -0.06 17.62
CA LYS A 126 -18.32 1.33 17.90
C LYS A 126 -16.81 1.48 18.04
N LEU A 127 -16.33 2.67 17.76
CA LEU A 127 -14.94 3.03 18.00
C LEU A 127 -14.59 2.79 19.48
N GLY A 128 -13.52 2.03 19.73
CA GLY A 128 -13.06 1.68 21.06
C GLY A 128 -13.63 0.39 21.65
N ASP A 129 -14.60 -0.26 20.98
CA ASP A 129 -15.09 -1.57 21.40
C ASP A 129 -13.94 -2.60 21.39
N ILE A 130 -13.94 -3.51 22.34
CA ILE A 130 -12.96 -4.60 22.42
C ILE A 130 -13.64 -5.88 21.94
N VAL A 131 -13.07 -6.51 20.92
CA VAL A 131 -13.56 -7.76 20.36
C VAL A 131 -12.55 -8.88 20.56
N LEU A 132 -13.05 -10.09 20.81
CA LEU A 132 -12.25 -11.32 20.86
C LEU A 132 -12.46 -12.07 19.54
N VAL A 133 -11.38 -12.43 18.88
CA VAL A 133 -11.37 -13.19 17.63
C VAL A 133 -10.49 -14.41 17.81
N ASN A 134 -11.05 -15.60 17.65
CA ASN A 134 -10.37 -16.87 17.77
C ASN A 134 -9.93 -17.41 16.41
N ALA A 135 -9.07 -18.43 16.44
CA ALA A 135 -8.67 -19.16 15.24
C ALA A 135 -9.90 -19.62 14.42
N GLY A 136 -9.86 -19.37 13.11
CA GLY A 136 -10.95 -19.64 12.16
C GLY A 136 -12.02 -18.55 12.07
N GLU A 137 -12.00 -17.53 12.93
CA GLU A 137 -12.94 -16.42 12.90
C GLU A 137 -12.37 -15.26 12.04
N VAL A 138 -13.29 -14.48 11.45
CA VAL A 138 -12.96 -13.30 10.65
C VAL A 138 -12.90 -12.08 11.55
N ILE A 139 -11.87 -11.25 11.39
CA ILE A 139 -11.73 -9.96 12.08
C ILE A 139 -12.84 -9.03 11.59
N PRO A 140 -13.71 -8.52 12.51
CA PRO A 140 -14.96 -7.87 12.11
C PRO A 140 -14.78 -6.44 11.58
N ASN A 141 -13.73 -5.74 11.98
CA ASN A 141 -13.41 -4.38 11.54
C ASN A 141 -11.94 -4.07 11.82
N ASP A 142 -11.42 -2.97 11.29
CA ASP A 142 -10.04 -2.56 11.54
C ASP A 142 -9.83 -2.22 13.02
N GLY A 143 -8.67 -2.61 13.52
CA GLY A 143 -8.36 -2.42 14.92
C GLY A 143 -6.89 -2.58 15.26
N GLU A 144 -6.62 -2.47 16.55
CA GLU A 144 -5.31 -2.64 17.14
C GLU A 144 -5.37 -3.81 18.14
N VAL A 145 -4.45 -4.75 18.01
CA VAL A 145 -4.30 -5.86 18.94
C VAL A 145 -3.82 -5.33 20.30
N ILE A 146 -4.62 -5.55 21.34
CA ILE A 146 -4.30 -5.13 22.70
C ILE A 146 -3.80 -6.29 23.57
N GLU A 147 -4.13 -7.54 23.19
CA GLU A 147 -3.73 -8.75 23.88
C GLU A 147 -3.76 -9.94 22.92
N GLY A 148 -2.81 -10.86 23.06
CA GLY A 148 -2.69 -12.06 22.23
C GLY A 148 -1.64 -11.95 21.12
N ILE A 149 -1.33 -13.12 20.54
CA ILE A 149 -0.45 -13.28 19.37
C ILE A 149 -1.12 -14.31 18.47
N ALA A 150 -1.28 -14.00 17.19
CA ALA A 150 -1.89 -14.93 16.25
C ALA A 150 -1.37 -14.75 14.82
N SER A 151 -1.40 -15.82 14.04
CA SER A 151 -1.23 -15.76 12.60
C SER A 151 -2.55 -15.35 11.95
N VAL A 152 -2.51 -14.35 11.09
CA VAL A 152 -3.67 -13.81 10.37
C VAL A 152 -3.48 -14.02 8.88
N ASP A 153 -4.46 -14.66 8.25
CA ASP A 153 -4.53 -14.80 6.80
C ASP A 153 -5.14 -13.52 6.20
N GLU A 154 -4.31 -12.76 5.53
CA GLU A 154 -4.67 -11.52 4.84
C GLU A 154 -4.82 -11.71 3.33
N SER A 155 -4.77 -12.96 2.83
CA SER A 155 -4.81 -13.29 1.40
C SER A 155 -6.02 -12.75 0.66
N ALA A 156 -7.16 -12.61 1.35
CA ALA A 156 -8.37 -12.01 0.81
C ALA A 156 -8.20 -10.53 0.40
N ILE A 157 -7.24 -9.83 1.01
CA ILE A 157 -6.93 -8.42 0.78
C ILE A 157 -5.64 -8.28 -0.02
N THR A 158 -4.59 -8.98 0.39
CA THR A 158 -3.24 -8.87 -0.17
C THR A 158 -3.02 -9.78 -1.38
N GLY A 159 -3.75 -10.89 -1.48
CA GLY A 159 -3.48 -11.96 -2.43
C GLY A 159 -2.32 -12.89 -2.03
N GLU A 160 -1.60 -12.58 -0.94
CA GLU A 160 -0.49 -13.39 -0.43
C GLU A 160 -1.01 -14.55 0.41
N SER A 161 -0.53 -15.77 0.12
CA SER A 161 -0.99 -16.99 0.82
C SER A 161 -0.31 -17.24 2.17
N ALA A 162 0.74 -16.48 2.50
CA ALA A 162 1.46 -16.66 3.76
C ALA A 162 0.79 -15.84 4.86
N PRO A 163 0.36 -16.48 5.98
CA PRO A 163 -0.20 -15.75 7.11
C PRO A 163 0.83 -14.82 7.76
N VAL A 164 0.38 -13.66 8.20
CA VAL A 164 1.18 -12.64 8.88
C VAL A 164 0.97 -12.75 10.39
N MET A 165 2.05 -12.69 11.18
CA MET A 165 1.96 -12.63 12.64
C MET A 165 1.46 -11.26 13.09
N ARG A 166 0.46 -11.26 13.98
CA ARG A 166 -0.07 -10.06 14.64
C ARG A 166 0.02 -10.23 16.14
N GLU A 167 0.50 -9.18 16.83
CA GLU A 167 0.74 -9.21 18.27
C GLU A 167 0.44 -7.85 18.91
N SER A 168 0.25 -7.84 20.24
CA SER A 168 0.02 -6.61 20.97
C SER A 168 1.31 -5.79 21.13
N GLY A 169 1.21 -4.50 20.82
CA GLY A 169 2.29 -3.53 20.94
C GLY A 169 3.20 -3.47 19.70
N GLY A 170 3.70 -2.28 19.38
CA GLY A 170 4.56 -2.06 18.23
C GLY A 170 3.83 -2.04 16.89
N ASP A 171 4.60 -2.21 15.82
CA ASP A 171 4.11 -2.02 14.44
C ASP A 171 3.25 -3.19 13.92
N PHE A 172 3.30 -4.36 14.58
CA PHE A 172 2.51 -5.55 14.21
C PHE A 172 1.14 -5.61 14.90
N ALA A 173 0.78 -4.60 15.69
CA ALA A 173 -0.50 -4.55 16.39
C ALA A 173 -1.70 -4.22 15.49
N SER A 174 -1.49 -3.65 14.31
CA SER A 174 -2.57 -3.28 13.40
C SER A 174 -3.16 -4.48 12.68
N VAL A 175 -4.49 -4.62 12.70
CA VAL A 175 -5.24 -5.65 11.97
C VAL A 175 -6.31 -5.04 11.10
N THR A 176 -6.61 -5.71 9.98
CA THR A 176 -7.56 -5.24 8.99
C THR A 176 -8.83 -6.09 9.01
N GLY A 177 -9.99 -5.44 9.02
CA GLY A 177 -11.29 -6.12 8.95
C GLY A 177 -11.44 -6.93 7.67
N GLY A 178 -12.05 -8.13 7.78
CA GLY A 178 -12.23 -9.05 6.66
C GLY A 178 -11.12 -10.10 6.50
N THR A 179 -10.02 -10.00 7.28
CA THR A 179 -8.96 -11.01 7.35
C THR A 179 -9.33 -12.11 8.35
N THR A 180 -8.69 -13.27 8.28
CA THR A 180 -9.04 -14.45 9.10
C THR A 180 -7.90 -14.81 10.05
N VAL A 181 -8.21 -14.97 11.33
CA VAL A 181 -7.26 -15.50 12.33
C VAL A 181 -7.05 -16.98 12.04
N VAL A 182 -5.80 -17.43 11.87
CA VAL A 182 -5.46 -18.81 11.52
C VAL A 182 -5.08 -19.62 12.75
N SER A 183 -4.35 -19.01 13.69
CA SER A 183 -3.91 -19.67 14.94
C SER A 183 -4.24 -18.79 16.13
N ASP A 184 -4.40 -19.39 17.29
CA ASP A 184 -4.59 -18.74 18.58
C ASP A 184 -5.78 -17.74 18.61
N TRP A 185 -5.65 -16.64 19.32
CA TRP A 185 -6.69 -15.63 19.47
C TRP A 185 -6.10 -14.23 19.60
N LEU A 186 -6.92 -13.23 19.29
CA LEU A 186 -6.58 -11.82 19.43
C LEU A 186 -7.70 -11.07 20.15
N LYS A 187 -7.35 -10.22 21.10
CA LYS A 187 -8.22 -9.14 21.58
C LYS A 187 -7.87 -7.87 20.83
N ILE A 188 -8.84 -7.33 20.14
CA ILE A 188 -8.68 -6.22 19.21
C ILE A 188 -9.54 -5.05 19.69
N ARG A 189 -8.92 -3.87 19.83
CA ARG A 189 -9.65 -2.60 20.02
C ARG A 189 -10.00 -2.05 18.66
N ILE A 190 -11.27 -1.83 18.40
CA ILE A 190 -11.77 -1.27 17.13
C ILE A 190 -11.33 0.19 16.99
N THR A 191 -10.65 0.51 15.89
CA THR A 191 -10.10 1.85 15.59
C THR A 191 -10.87 2.60 14.51
N THR A 192 -11.80 1.95 13.81
CA THR A 192 -12.59 2.56 12.73
C THR A 192 -14.08 2.35 12.94
N LYS A 193 -14.90 3.26 12.41
CA LYS A 193 -16.36 3.08 12.39
C LYS A 193 -16.77 2.13 11.27
N PRO A 194 -17.91 1.43 11.39
CA PRO A 194 -18.48 0.67 10.29
C PRO A 194 -18.69 1.55 9.05
N GLY A 195 -18.20 1.09 7.89
CA GLY A 195 -18.23 1.85 6.63
C GLY A 195 -17.03 2.77 6.40
N GLU A 196 -16.12 2.89 7.37
CA GLU A 196 -14.88 3.68 7.27
C GLU A 196 -13.62 2.80 7.35
N SER A 197 -13.77 1.47 7.32
CA SER A 197 -12.63 0.55 7.34
C SER A 197 -11.70 0.76 6.13
N PHE A 198 -10.47 0.27 6.22
CA PHE A 198 -9.51 0.28 5.11
C PHE A 198 -10.12 -0.38 3.86
N LEU A 199 -10.80 -1.52 4.04
CA LEU A 199 -11.51 -2.19 2.96
C LEU A 199 -12.65 -1.33 2.38
N ASP A 200 -13.43 -0.63 3.22
CA ASP A 200 -14.48 0.28 2.76
C ASP A 200 -13.92 1.45 1.97
N LYS A 201 -12.81 2.04 2.44
CA LYS A 201 -12.08 3.11 1.73
C LYS A 201 -11.56 2.61 0.38
N MET A 202 -10.97 1.41 0.34
CA MET A 202 -10.52 0.76 -0.90
C MET A 202 -11.66 0.58 -1.90
N ILE A 203 -12.79 0.03 -1.45
CA ILE A 203 -13.97 -0.15 -2.30
C ILE A 203 -14.43 1.19 -2.87
N ALA A 204 -14.54 2.23 -2.04
CA ALA A 204 -14.95 3.57 -2.47
C ALA A 204 -14.00 4.20 -3.49
N LEU A 205 -12.69 4.00 -3.33
CA LEU A 205 -11.66 4.48 -4.27
C LEU A 205 -11.76 3.76 -5.62
N VAL A 206 -11.89 2.44 -5.60
CA VAL A 206 -11.99 1.62 -6.81
C VAL A 206 -13.31 1.87 -7.53
N GLU A 207 -14.41 2.18 -6.81
CA GLU A 207 -15.69 2.61 -7.41
C GLU A 207 -15.63 4.03 -8.02
N GLY A 208 -14.54 4.78 -7.77
CA GLY A 208 -14.38 6.14 -8.29
C GLY A 208 -15.19 7.20 -7.54
N ALA A 209 -15.79 6.87 -6.39
CA ALA A 209 -16.64 7.77 -5.63
C ALA A 209 -15.89 9.00 -5.06
N SER A 210 -14.56 8.90 -4.88
CA SER A 210 -13.71 9.96 -4.30
C SER A 210 -12.54 10.38 -5.19
N ARG A 211 -12.62 10.12 -6.50
CA ARG A 211 -11.52 10.41 -7.43
C ARG A 211 -11.17 11.91 -7.47
N GLN A 212 -9.95 12.26 -7.09
CA GLN A 212 -9.38 13.57 -7.33
C GLN A 212 -8.77 13.62 -8.74
N LYS A 213 -8.99 14.75 -9.46
CA LYS A 213 -8.35 14.98 -10.76
C LYS A 213 -6.85 15.18 -10.57
N THR A 214 -6.07 14.68 -11.53
CA THR A 214 -4.61 14.89 -11.54
C THR A 214 -4.26 16.33 -11.93
N PRO A 215 -3.05 16.84 -11.58
CA PRO A 215 -2.59 18.15 -12.02
C PRO A 215 -2.61 18.30 -13.54
N ASN A 216 -2.18 17.28 -14.30
CA ASN A 216 -2.23 17.27 -15.76
C ASN A 216 -3.67 17.27 -16.28
N GLU A 217 -4.58 16.51 -15.66
CA GLU A 217 -6.01 16.58 -16.01
C GLU A 217 -6.58 17.99 -15.82
N ILE A 218 -6.20 18.68 -14.73
CA ILE A 218 -6.64 20.05 -14.46
C ILE A 218 -6.05 21.02 -15.49
N ALA A 219 -4.74 20.92 -15.76
CA ALA A 219 -4.05 21.77 -16.71
C ALA A 219 -4.60 21.58 -18.14
N LEU A 220 -4.71 20.34 -18.60
CA LEU A 220 -5.27 20.01 -19.92
C LEU A 220 -6.74 20.43 -20.03
N ASN A 221 -7.56 20.20 -19.01
CA ASN A 221 -8.95 20.63 -19.02
C ASN A 221 -9.08 22.16 -19.10
N THR A 222 -8.22 22.89 -18.37
CA THR A 222 -8.16 24.36 -18.43
C THR A 222 -7.76 24.84 -19.82
N LEU A 223 -6.74 24.23 -20.43
CA LEU A 223 -6.31 24.52 -21.80
C LEU A 223 -7.45 24.26 -22.80
N LEU A 224 -8.12 23.11 -22.70
CA LEU A 224 -9.22 22.72 -23.58
C LEU A 224 -10.40 23.70 -23.47
N VAL A 225 -10.76 24.12 -22.26
CA VAL A 225 -11.81 25.12 -22.04
C VAL A 225 -11.40 26.46 -22.66
N GLY A 226 -10.16 26.89 -22.44
CA GLY A 226 -9.61 28.13 -23.02
C GLY A 226 -9.66 28.10 -24.56
N LEU A 227 -9.19 27.02 -25.19
CA LEU A 227 -9.24 26.83 -26.62
C LEU A 227 -10.68 26.82 -27.13
N THR A 228 -11.60 26.13 -26.45
CA THR A 228 -13.02 26.09 -26.80
C THR A 228 -13.63 27.50 -26.84
N LEU A 229 -13.34 28.31 -25.82
CA LEU A 229 -13.82 29.70 -25.75
C LEU A 229 -13.23 30.56 -26.89
N ILE A 230 -11.93 30.46 -27.15
CA ILE A 230 -11.27 31.19 -28.24
C ILE A 230 -11.91 30.81 -29.57
N PHE A 231 -12.06 29.51 -29.85
CA PHE A 231 -12.66 29.06 -31.12
C PHE A 231 -14.14 29.47 -31.25
N MET A 232 -14.87 29.48 -30.15
CA MET A 232 -16.25 29.97 -30.13
C MET A 232 -16.33 31.46 -30.52
N VAL A 233 -15.45 32.28 -29.94
CA VAL A 233 -15.36 33.72 -30.27
C VAL A 233 -14.97 33.91 -31.75
N VAL A 234 -13.99 33.16 -32.24
CA VAL A 234 -13.56 33.22 -33.66
C VAL A 234 -14.72 32.86 -34.57
N LEU A 235 -15.48 31.81 -34.29
CA LEU A 235 -16.60 31.40 -35.14
C LEU A 235 -17.78 32.37 -35.10
N ILE A 236 -18.10 32.91 -33.90
CA ILE A 236 -19.12 33.95 -33.80
C ILE A 236 -18.73 35.18 -34.65
N SER A 237 -17.44 35.55 -34.65
CA SER A 237 -16.92 36.66 -35.47
C SER A 237 -16.87 36.33 -36.95
N LEU A 238 -16.61 35.06 -37.29
CA LEU A 238 -16.53 34.61 -38.68
C LEU A 238 -17.87 34.74 -39.43
N TYR A 239 -18.99 34.52 -38.73
CA TYR A 239 -20.32 34.56 -39.34
C TYR A 239 -20.64 35.95 -39.96
N PRO A 240 -20.57 37.10 -39.24
CA PRO A 240 -20.80 38.42 -39.83
C PRO A 240 -19.73 38.80 -40.88
N MET A 241 -18.47 38.36 -40.70
CA MET A 241 -17.40 38.63 -41.66
C MET A 241 -17.66 37.92 -42.99
N ALA A 242 -18.06 36.64 -42.95
CA ALA A 242 -18.42 35.88 -44.14
C ALA A 242 -19.63 36.49 -44.86
N ASN A 243 -20.64 36.90 -44.09
CA ASN A 243 -21.83 37.57 -44.65
C ASN A 243 -21.49 38.89 -45.32
N TYR A 244 -20.58 39.70 -44.73
CA TYR A 244 -20.06 40.93 -45.32
C TYR A 244 -19.30 40.65 -46.64
N ALA A 245 -18.55 39.56 -46.71
CA ALA A 245 -17.84 39.12 -47.92
C ALA A 245 -18.75 38.44 -48.97
N GLY A 246 -20.06 38.36 -48.71
CA GLY A 246 -21.03 37.73 -49.63
C GLY A 246 -21.04 36.22 -49.59
N VAL A 247 -20.36 35.60 -48.60
CA VAL A 247 -20.30 34.14 -48.41
C VAL A 247 -21.31 33.71 -47.36
N LYS A 248 -22.28 32.89 -47.74
CA LYS A 248 -23.24 32.28 -46.80
C LYS A 248 -22.68 30.98 -46.27
N ILE A 249 -22.41 30.92 -44.95
CA ILE A 249 -21.95 29.69 -44.26
C ILE A 249 -23.11 29.12 -43.44
N PRO A 250 -23.55 27.88 -43.72
CA PRO A 250 -24.58 27.22 -42.93
C PRO A 250 -24.17 27.06 -41.47
N ILE A 251 -25.11 27.17 -40.52
CA ILE A 251 -24.84 27.01 -39.06
C ILE A 251 -24.29 25.63 -38.77
N SER A 252 -24.79 24.60 -39.43
CA SER A 252 -24.25 23.23 -39.29
C SER A 252 -22.77 23.12 -39.65
N THR A 253 -22.32 23.89 -40.67
CA THR A 253 -20.89 23.98 -41.04
C THR A 253 -20.09 24.70 -39.95
N MET A 254 -20.63 25.75 -39.36
CA MET A 254 -19.99 26.45 -38.24
C MET A 254 -19.80 25.55 -37.03
N ILE A 255 -20.84 24.76 -36.71
CA ILE A 255 -20.76 23.77 -35.61
C ILE A 255 -19.74 22.67 -35.94
N ALA A 256 -19.76 22.13 -37.15
CA ALA A 256 -18.77 21.14 -37.59
C ALA A 256 -17.34 21.69 -37.48
N LEU A 257 -17.13 22.95 -37.91
CA LEU A 257 -15.82 23.62 -37.81
C LEU A 257 -15.39 23.80 -36.35
N LEU A 258 -16.32 24.22 -35.46
CA LEU A 258 -16.04 24.33 -34.01
C LEU A 258 -15.53 23.00 -33.43
N VAL A 259 -16.26 21.92 -33.69
CA VAL A 259 -15.92 20.59 -33.16
C VAL A 259 -14.63 20.05 -33.77
N CYS A 260 -14.33 20.37 -35.02
CA CYS A 260 -13.05 20.02 -35.65
C CYS A 260 -11.86 20.79 -35.07
N LEU A 261 -12.05 22.03 -34.63
CA LEU A 261 -11.00 22.85 -34.03
C LEU A 261 -10.73 22.46 -32.56
N ILE A 262 -11.77 22.03 -31.85
CA ILE A 262 -11.63 21.59 -30.45
C ILE A 262 -11.05 20.16 -30.41
N PRO A 263 -10.00 19.89 -29.63
CA PRO A 263 -9.44 18.53 -29.49
C PRO A 263 -10.37 17.66 -28.63
N THR A 264 -11.53 17.29 -29.18
CA THR A 264 -12.60 16.54 -28.49
C THR A 264 -12.17 15.17 -27.99
N THR A 265 -11.25 14.51 -28.71
CA THR A 265 -10.70 13.20 -28.30
C THR A 265 -9.94 13.27 -26.97
N ILE A 266 -9.14 14.33 -26.76
CA ILE A 266 -8.45 14.55 -25.48
C ILE A 266 -9.48 14.80 -24.38
N GLY A 267 -10.43 15.72 -24.62
CA GLY A 267 -11.48 16.04 -23.65
C GLY A 267 -12.34 14.82 -23.25
N GLY A 268 -12.62 13.91 -24.19
CA GLY A 268 -13.42 12.71 -23.94
C GLY A 268 -12.65 11.58 -23.26
N LEU A 269 -11.33 11.44 -23.48
CA LEU A 269 -10.53 10.33 -22.99
C LEU A 269 -9.72 10.65 -21.74
N LEU A 270 -9.55 11.93 -21.39
CA LEU A 270 -8.70 12.35 -20.28
C LEU A 270 -9.06 11.67 -18.96
N SER A 271 -10.34 11.61 -18.62
CA SER A 271 -10.83 10.92 -17.43
C SER A 271 -10.62 9.41 -17.50
N ALA A 272 -10.80 8.80 -18.66
CA ALA A 272 -10.63 7.37 -18.86
C ALA A 272 -9.15 6.94 -18.68
N ILE A 273 -8.19 7.77 -19.10
CA ILE A 273 -6.75 7.51 -18.95
C ILE A 273 -6.38 7.44 -17.46
N GLY A 274 -6.81 8.41 -16.64
CA GLY A 274 -6.51 8.42 -15.22
C GLY A 274 -7.12 7.22 -14.46
N ILE A 275 -8.35 6.80 -14.82
CA ILE A 275 -8.98 5.61 -14.26
C ILE A 275 -8.21 4.34 -14.67
N ALA A 276 -7.81 4.24 -15.93
CA ALA A 276 -7.03 3.11 -16.43
C ALA A 276 -5.65 3.01 -15.77
N GLY A 277 -5.03 4.15 -15.45
CA GLY A 277 -3.77 4.20 -14.70
C GLY A 277 -3.90 3.59 -13.31
N MET A 278 -4.90 3.98 -12.53
CA MET A 278 -5.17 3.41 -11.21
C MET A 278 -5.48 1.90 -11.28
N ASP A 279 -6.31 1.45 -12.26
CA ASP A 279 -6.57 0.03 -12.47
C ASP A 279 -5.29 -0.77 -12.75
N ARG A 280 -4.35 -0.20 -13.51
CA ARG A 280 -3.08 -0.87 -13.81
C ARG A 280 -2.21 -1.01 -12.58
N VAL A 281 -2.10 0.02 -11.75
CA VAL A 281 -1.33 -0.01 -10.49
C VAL A 281 -1.89 -1.07 -9.54
N THR A 282 -3.21 -1.17 -9.43
CA THR A 282 -3.87 -2.18 -8.57
C THR A 282 -3.54 -3.62 -8.99
N ARG A 283 -3.26 -3.89 -10.27
CA ARG A 283 -2.82 -5.23 -10.73
C ARG A 283 -1.45 -5.65 -10.26
N PHE A 284 -0.65 -4.71 -9.80
CA PHE A 284 0.64 -4.95 -9.16
C PHE A 284 0.53 -4.97 -7.63
N ASN A 285 -0.70 -5.16 -7.11
CA ASN A 285 -0.99 -5.16 -5.67
C ASN A 285 -0.63 -3.84 -4.97
N VAL A 286 -0.69 -2.71 -5.69
CA VAL A 286 -0.55 -1.38 -5.12
C VAL A 286 -1.87 -0.62 -5.27
N ILE A 287 -2.38 -0.07 -4.18
CA ILE A 287 -3.59 0.75 -4.18
C ILE A 287 -3.20 2.21 -4.15
N ALA A 288 -3.56 2.93 -5.20
CA ALA A 288 -3.40 4.38 -5.24
C ALA A 288 -4.67 5.06 -4.71
N MET A 289 -4.51 5.94 -3.75
CA MET A 289 -5.61 6.73 -3.16
C MET A 289 -6.08 7.84 -4.11
N SER A 290 -5.29 8.19 -5.13
CA SER A 290 -5.66 9.17 -6.15
C SER A 290 -4.90 8.95 -7.45
N GLY A 291 -5.48 9.36 -8.58
CA GLY A 291 -4.78 9.42 -9.87
C GLY A 291 -3.57 10.36 -9.84
N LYS A 292 -3.62 11.41 -9.01
CA LYS A 292 -2.51 12.33 -8.78
C LYS A 292 -1.26 11.61 -8.26
N ALA A 293 -1.41 10.66 -7.36
CA ALA A 293 -0.29 9.91 -6.82
C ALA A 293 0.38 9.04 -7.89
N VAL A 294 -0.43 8.40 -8.77
CA VAL A 294 0.09 7.59 -9.89
C VAL A 294 0.84 8.45 -10.91
N GLU A 295 0.32 9.64 -11.21
CA GLU A 295 0.98 10.60 -12.11
C GLU A 295 2.30 11.07 -11.51
N ALA A 296 2.29 11.51 -10.23
CA ALA A 296 3.50 11.96 -9.54
C ALA A 296 4.60 10.87 -9.49
N CYS A 297 4.20 9.59 -9.43
CA CYS A 297 5.18 8.49 -9.50
C CYS A 297 5.96 8.46 -10.81
N GLY A 298 5.38 8.92 -11.92
CA GLY A 298 6.09 8.99 -13.21
C GLY A 298 7.28 9.94 -13.19
N ASP A 299 7.23 10.96 -12.35
CA ASP A 299 8.23 12.03 -12.25
C ASP A 299 9.13 11.91 -11.01
N VAL A 300 9.08 10.79 -10.27
CA VAL A 300 9.90 10.60 -9.06
C VAL A 300 11.39 10.65 -9.40
N ASP A 301 12.12 11.52 -8.70
CA ASP A 301 13.58 11.68 -8.78
C ASP A 301 14.31 11.02 -7.62
N THR A 302 13.73 11.09 -6.42
CA THR A 302 14.33 10.56 -5.20
C THR A 302 13.33 9.72 -4.42
N MET A 303 13.77 8.54 -3.99
CA MET A 303 13.02 7.65 -3.12
C MET A 303 13.70 7.58 -1.76
N ILE A 304 13.00 7.96 -0.71
CA ILE A 304 13.43 7.84 0.68
C ILE A 304 12.74 6.61 1.28
N LEU A 305 13.51 5.73 1.90
CA LEU A 305 13.01 4.47 2.45
C LEU A 305 13.29 4.39 3.95
N ASP A 306 12.31 3.97 4.72
CA ASP A 306 12.60 3.51 6.07
C ASP A 306 13.38 2.19 6.04
N LYS A 307 14.08 1.86 7.10
CA LYS A 307 14.81 0.60 7.23
C LYS A 307 13.88 -0.53 7.68
N THR A 308 13.29 -0.37 8.87
CA THR A 308 12.60 -1.44 9.60
C THR A 308 11.25 -1.75 8.95
N GLY A 309 10.94 -3.05 8.73
CA GLY A 309 9.70 -3.46 8.08
C GLY A 309 9.63 -3.12 6.58
N THR A 310 10.43 -2.17 6.11
CA THR A 310 10.47 -1.71 4.72
C THR A 310 11.63 -2.37 3.95
N ILE A 311 12.88 -1.99 4.19
CA ILE A 311 14.07 -2.62 3.57
C ILE A 311 14.35 -3.98 4.22
N THR A 312 14.13 -4.08 5.52
CA THR A 312 14.28 -5.30 6.29
C THR A 312 12.91 -5.91 6.61
N TYR A 313 12.91 -7.15 7.07
CA TYR A 313 11.66 -7.80 7.50
C TYR A 313 11.09 -7.22 8.80
N GLY A 314 11.87 -6.42 9.54
CA GLY A 314 11.50 -5.92 10.88
C GLY A 314 11.58 -7.00 11.96
N ASN A 315 11.82 -8.24 11.59
CA ASN A 315 11.98 -9.38 12.47
C ASN A 315 13.45 -9.61 12.78
N ARG A 316 13.80 -9.72 14.05
CA ARG A 316 15.16 -10.00 14.50
C ARG A 316 15.43 -11.50 14.40
N LEU A 317 16.07 -11.94 13.31
CA LEU A 317 16.37 -13.34 13.06
C LEU A 317 17.75 -13.72 13.58
N ALA A 318 17.90 -14.96 14.04
CA ALA A 318 19.19 -15.50 14.50
C ALA A 318 20.20 -15.56 13.34
N SER A 319 21.35 -14.93 13.54
CA SER A 319 22.43 -14.84 12.55
C SER A 319 23.68 -15.59 12.97
N GLU A 320 24.01 -15.61 14.26
CA GLU A 320 25.22 -16.21 14.77
C GLU A 320 25.06 -16.63 16.25
N PHE A 321 25.75 -17.69 16.66
CA PHE A 321 25.93 -18.08 18.05
C PHE A 321 27.38 -17.80 18.46
N ILE A 322 27.58 -17.02 19.52
CA ILE A 322 28.90 -16.57 20.02
C ILE A 322 29.11 -17.15 21.40
N ALA A 323 29.95 -18.17 21.52
CA ALA A 323 30.31 -18.75 22.83
C ALA A 323 31.22 -17.79 23.58
N VAL A 324 31.12 -17.78 24.93
CA VAL A 324 31.90 -16.93 25.81
C VAL A 324 32.57 -17.76 26.92
N GLY A 325 33.69 -17.24 27.43
CA GLY A 325 34.47 -17.94 28.43
C GLY A 325 35.00 -19.27 27.93
N ASN A 326 34.75 -20.35 28.67
CA ASN A 326 35.18 -21.72 28.32
C ASN A 326 34.05 -22.57 27.75
N ALA A 327 32.90 -21.99 27.39
CA ALA A 327 31.75 -22.71 26.87
C ALA A 327 32.00 -23.28 25.47
N ASP A 328 31.57 -24.51 25.23
CA ASP A 328 31.61 -25.11 23.89
C ASP A 328 30.50 -24.51 23.01
N SER A 329 30.87 -24.11 21.80
CA SER A 329 29.91 -23.60 20.82
C SER A 329 28.78 -24.57 20.51
N LYS A 330 29.04 -25.89 20.55
CA LYS A 330 27.99 -26.92 20.34
C LYS A 330 26.96 -26.92 21.45
N ASP A 331 27.43 -26.77 22.70
CA ASP A 331 26.54 -26.72 23.87
C ASP A 331 25.68 -25.45 23.83
N LEU A 332 26.28 -24.32 23.53
CA LEU A 332 25.54 -23.07 23.30
C LEU A 332 24.43 -23.26 22.25
N ILE A 333 24.75 -23.81 21.08
CA ILE A 333 23.78 -24.04 20.01
C ILE A 333 22.67 -24.97 20.47
N ASN A 334 23.02 -26.09 21.15
CA ASN A 334 22.04 -27.05 21.67
C ASN A 334 21.09 -26.42 22.69
N TYR A 335 21.62 -25.72 23.69
CA TYR A 335 20.79 -25.04 24.70
C TYR A 335 19.93 -23.92 24.12
N SER A 336 20.45 -23.18 23.11
CA SER A 336 19.69 -22.17 22.40
C SER A 336 18.51 -22.78 21.63
N VAL A 337 18.71 -23.93 20.98
CA VAL A 337 17.63 -24.67 20.32
C VAL A 337 16.63 -25.21 21.36
N MET A 338 17.10 -25.86 22.41
CA MET A 338 16.25 -26.42 23.48
C MET A 338 15.30 -25.36 24.05
N CYS A 339 15.82 -24.19 24.45
CA CYS A 339 15.01 -23.14 25.07
C CYS A 339 14.13 -22.36 24.08
N SER A 340 14.24 -22.64 22.76
CA SER A 340 13.45 -21.98 21.72
C SER A 340 12.46 -22.92 21.01
N LEU A 341 12.43 -24.22 21.32
CA LEU A 341 11.56 -25.20 20.63
C LEU A 341 10.06 -24.87 20.75
N LYS A 342 9.64 -24.31 21.87
CA LYS A 342 8.25 -23.92 22.14
C LYS A 342 8.01 -22.42 22.01
N ASP A 343 8.99 -21.68 21.54
CA ASP A 343 8.91 -20.25 21.31
C ASP A 343 8.38 -20.01 19.89
N ASP A 344 7.08 -19.70 19.78
CA ASP A 344 6.40 -19.51 18.50
C ASP A 344 6.71 -18.17 17.83
N THR A 345 7.49 -17.29 18.48
CA THR A 345 7.94 -16.02 17.89
C THR A 345 8.85 -16.24 16.66
N PRO A 346 8.90 -15.30 15.72
CA PRO A 346 9.84 -15.36 14.60
C PRO A 346 11.29 -15.51 15.04
N GLU A 347 11.68 -14.84 16.14
CA GLU A 347 12.99 -14.96 16.76
C GLU A 347 13.25 -16.39 17.23
N GLY A 348 12.31 -16.98 17.98
CA GLY A 348 12.42 -18.34 18.50
C GLY A 348 12.56 -19.37 17.37
N LYS A 349 11.70 -19.29 16.37
CA LYS A 349 11.75 -20.16 15.17
C LYS A 349 13.08 -20.04 14.44
N SER A 350 13.59 -18.82 14.25
CA SER A 350 14.86 -18.57 13.57
C SER A 350 16.06 -19.15 14.34
N ILE A 351 16.03 -19.14 15.69
CA ILE A 351 17.07 -19.74 16.53
C ILE A 351 17.10 -21.27 16.30
N VAL A 352 15.92 -21.91 16.28
CA VAL A 352 15.81 -23.35 16.03
C VAL A 352 16.31 -23.67 14.62
N ASP A 353 15.87 -22.93 13.60
CA ASP A 353 16.27 -23.16 12.20
C ASP A 353 17.77 -23.00 12.01
N LEU A 354 18.38 -21.95 12.55
CA LEU A 354 19.82 -21.74 12.47
C LEU A 354 20.59 -22.84 13.22
N GLY A 355 20.16 -23.19 14.43
CA GLY A 355 20.78 -24.25 15.22
C GLY A 355 20.72 -25.61 14.52
N MET A 356 19.58 -25.97 13.92
CA MET A 356 19.43 -27.21 13.15
C MET A 356 20.32 -27.22 11.90
N LYS A 357 20.46 -26.10 11.19
CA LYS A 357 21.39 -25.96 10.06
C LYS A 357 22.86 -26.16 10.47
N LEU A 358 23.20 -25.76 11.69
CA LEU A 358 24.55 -25.93 12.27
C LEU A 358 24.75 -27.31 12.91
N GLY A 359 23.80 -28.23 12.78
CA GLY A 359 23.89 -29.61 13.27
C GLY A 359 23.57 -29.77 14.75
N SER A 360 22.70 -28.92 15.30
CA SER A 360 22.25 -29.05 16.69
C SER A 360 21.57 -30.39 16.97
N THR A 361 21.87 -30.97 18.11
CA THR A 361 21.18 -32.12 18.71
C THR A 361 20.21 -31.69 19.82
N GLY A 362 19.94 -30.41 19.98
CA GLY A 362 19.09 -29.84 21.01
C GLY A 362 17.60 -30.18 20.93
N LYS A 363 17.13 -30.71 19.79
CA LYS A 363 15.75 -31.19 19.65
C LYS A 363 15.61 -32.57 20.28
N THR A 364 15.49 -32.63 21.62
CA THR A 364 15.35 -33.83 22.43
C THR A 364 13.92 -33.97 22.96
N LYS A 365 13.52 -35.23 23.32
CA LYS A 365 12.23 -35.45 23.96
C LYS A 365 12.10 -34.67 25.28
N GLU A 366 13.20 -34.57 26.03
CA GLU A 366 13.25 -33.82 27.28
C GLU A 366 12.95 -32.33 27.08
N ALA A 367 13.44 -31.73 25.96
CA ALA A 367 13.16 -30.33 25.62
C ALA A 367 11.72 -30.16 25.09
N GLU A 368 11.19 -31.14 24.35
CA GLU A 368 9.80 -31.12 23.86
C GLU A 368 8.78 -31.30 25.02
N GLU A 369 9.12 -32.04 26.06
CA GLU A 369 8.28 -32.29 27.25
C GLU A 369 8.49 -31.23 28.35
N ALA A 370 9.54 -30.40 28.28
CA ALA A 370 9.88 -29.40 29.26
C ALA A 370 8.78 -28.32 29.42
N GLU A 371 8.70 -27.76 30.62
CA GLU A 371 7.83 -26.61 30.91
C GLU A 371 8.41 -25.36 30.27
N PHE A 372 7.66 -24.73 29.36
CA PHE A 372 8.06 -23.46 28.70
C PHE A 372 7.79 -22.29 29.64
N VAL A 373 8.76 -21.40 29.74
CA VAL A 373 8.64 -20.11 30.41
C VAL A 373 8.59 -19.00 29.37
N GLU A 374 7.41 -18.43 29.20
CA GLU A 374 7.17 -17.35 28.24
C GLU A 374 7.95 -16.09 28.59
N PHE A 375 8.24 -15.30 27.56
CA PHE A 375 8.86 -13.98 27.73
C PHE A 375 7.91 -13.05 28.49
N SER A 376 8.42 -12.38 29.51
CA SER A 376 7.68 -11.29 30.16
C SER A 376 8.49 -10.00 30.18
N ALA A 377 7.81 -8.85 30.09
CA ALA A 377 8.44 -7.54 30.18
C ALA A 377 9.13 -7.28 31.52
N GLN A 378 8.70 -7.97 32.59
CA GLN A 378 9.27 -7.85 33.94
C GLN A 378 10.59 -8.61 34.06
N THR A 379 10.63 -9.85 33.55
CA THR A 379 11.82 -10.69 33.63
C THR A 379 12.78 -10.47 32.44
N ARG A 380 12.26 -10.08 31.30
CA ARG A 380 12.98 -9.92 30.03
C ARG A 380 13.76 -11.18 29.62
N MET A 381 13.20 -12.34 29.94
CA MET A 381 13.77 -13.66 29.69
C MET A 381 12.67 -14.63 29.30
N SER A 382 13.03 -15.62 28.46
CA SER A 382 12.23 -16.82 28.17
C SER A 382 13.08 -18.06 28.22
N GLY A 383 12.48 -19.26 28.21
CA GLY A 383 13.24 -20.49 28.21
C GLY A 383 12.43 -21.70 28.67
N ILE A 384 13.10 -22.73 29.19
CA ILE A 384 12.48 -23.97 29.64
C ILE A 384 12.97 -24.40 31.01
N ASN A 385 12.13 -25.15 31.73
CA ASN A 385 12.49 -25.93 32.91
C ASN A 385 12.50 -27.40 32.53
N LEU A 386 13.65 -28.04 32.63
CA LEU A 386 13.80 -29.48 32.37
C LEU A 386 13.35 -30.31 33.56
N ALA A 387 12.95 -31.55 33.31
CA ALA A 387 12.51 -32.49 34.35
C ALA A 387 13.60 -32.85 35.36
N ASP A 388 14.88 -32.73 35.00
CA ASP A 388 16.03 -32.94 35.86
C ASP A 388 16.35 -31.77 36.81
N GLY A 389 15.58 -30.69 36.71
CA GLY A 389 15.68 -29.49 37.55
C GLY A 389 16.54 -28.37 36.94
N ARG A 390 17.18 -28.59 35.80
CA ARG A 390 17.94 -27.53 35.10
C ARG A 390 17.00 -26.52 34.48
N ALA A 391 17.37 -25.23 34.55
CA ALA A 391 16.64 -24.13 33.93
C ALA A 391 17.49 -23.46 32.84
N ILE A 392 17.07 -23.58 31.57
CA ILE A 392 17.71 -22.90 30.46
C ILE A 392 16.97 -21.59 30.20
N ARG A 393 17.70 -20.47 30.13
CA ARG A 393 17.13 -19.14 29.89
C ARG A 393 17.90 -18.42 28.79
N LYS A 394 17.15 -17.72 27.96
CA LYS A 394 17.66 -16.74 27.02
C LYS A 394 17.00 -15.38 27.28
N GLY A 395 17.73 -14.29 27.19
CA GLY A 395 17.15 -12.98 27.46
C GLY A 395 18.12 -11.83 27.39
N ALA A 396 17.65 -10.67 27.81
CA ALA A 396 18.43 -9.44 27.81
C ALA A 396 19.66 -9.56 28.75
N TYR A 397 20.78 -8.97 28.30
CA TYR A 397 22.06 -8.98 29.03
C TYR A 397 21.92 -8.69 30.51
N ASP A 398 21.31 -7.53 30.85
CA ASP A 398 21.17 -7.12 32.28
C ASP A 398 20.37 -8.14 33.12
N SER A 399 19.31 -8.69 32.52
CA SER A 399 18.41 -9.64 33.20
C SER A 399 19.08 -10.97 33.46
N ILE A 400 19.81 -11.52 32.49
CA ILE A 400 20.54 -12.77 32.63
C ILE A 400 21.69 -12.61 33.64
N ILE A 401 22.47 -11.51 33.59
CA ILE A 401 23.53 -11.26 34.58
C ILE A 401 22.98 -11.16 35.99
N LYS A 402 21.87 -10.45 36.17
CA LYS A 402 21.23 -10.33 37.47
C LYS A 402 20.86 -11.72 38.02
N ARG A 403 20.18 -12.53 37.17
CA ARG A 403 19.80 -13.90 37.52
C ARG A 403 21.00 -14.77 37.93
N VAL A 404 22.06 -14.77 37.08
CA VAL A 404 23.25 -15.59 37.31
C VAL A 404 23.97 -15.17 38.61
N LYS A 405 24.12 -13.89 38.88
CA LYS A 405 24.71 -13.37 40.11
C LYS A 405 23.89 -13.73 41.36
N GLU A 406 22.55 -13.61 41.28
CA GLU A 406 21.64 -13.99 42.36
C GLU A 406 21.68 -15.50 42.64
N SER A 407 21.98 -16.32 41.64
CA SER A 407 22.18 -17.78 41.77
C SER A 407 23.61 -18.18 42.12
N GLY A 408 24.50 -17.22 42.43
CA GLY A 408 25.89 -17.47 42.85
C GLY A 408 26.84 -17.83 41.71
N GLY A 409 26.45 -17.58 40.45
CA GLY A 409 27.30 -17.81 39.26
C GLY A 409 28.28 -16.68 38.98
N THR A 410 29.19 -16.93 38.06
CA THR A 410 30.21 -15.97 37.60
C THR A 410 29.90 -15.51 36.16
N VAL A 411 30.24 -14.27 35.85
CA VAL A 411 30.08 -13.68 34.51
C VAL A 411 31.41 -13.77 33.79
N PRO A 412 31.49 -14.38 32.58
CA PRO A 412 32.70 -14.42 31.79
C PRO A 412 33.19 -13.00 31.41
N GLU A 413 34.51 -12.78 31.44
CA GLU A 413 35.13 -11.46 31.17
C GLU A 413 34.88 -10.95 29.75
N ASP A 414 34.80 -11.86 28.78
CA ASP A 414 34.58 -11.57 27.34
C ASP A 414 33.12 -11.35 26.95
N LEU A 415 32.16 -11.60 27.89
CA LEU A 415 30.74 -11.46 27.61
C LEU A 415 30.36 -10.01 27.23
N GLU A 416 30.80 -9.05 28.05
CA GLU A 416 30.46 -7.63 27.83
C GLU A 416 31.01 -7.09 26.49
N GLU A 417 32.24 -7.48 26.17
CA GLU A 417 32.86 -7.09 24.89
C GLU A 417 32.07 -7.63 23.70
N ASN A 418 31.67 -8.90 23.74
CA ASN A 418 30.89 -9.53 22.67
C ASN A 418 29.47 -8.96 22.57
N VAL A 419 28.79 -8.67 23.69
CA VAL A 419 27.50 -7.98 23.72
C VAL A 419 27.60 -6.61 23.07
N ASN A 420 28.62 -5.82 23.44
CA ASN A 420 28.87 -4.50 22.88
C ASN A 420 29.23 -4.56 21.39
N ARG A 421 29.96 -5.60 20.96
CA ARG A 421 30.24 -5.84 19.53
C ARG A 421 28.96 -6.07 18.74
N VAL A 422 28.06 -6.96 19.22
CA VAL A 422 26.76 -7.23 18.58
C VAL A 422 25.90 -5.98 18.54
N ALA A 423 25.81 -5.24 19.65
CA ALA A 423 25.04 -3.99 19.72
C ALA A 423 25.58 -2.91 18.77
N LYS A 424 26.90 -2.75 18.64
CA LYS A 424 27.53 -1.81 17.68
C LYS A 424 27.24 -2.17 16.23
N LEU A 425 27.03 -3.46 15.93
CA LEU A 425 26.63 -3.94 14.60
C LEU A 425 25.12 -3.81 14.36
N GLY A 426 24.36 -3.19 15.28
CA GLY A 426 22.92 -2.99 15.20
C GLY A 426 22.10 -4.24 15.47
N GLY A 427 22.71 -5.28 16.00
CA GLY A 427 22.01 -6.49 16.38
C GLY A 427 21.50 -6.46 17.81
N THR A 428 20.64 -7.42 18.13
CA THR A 428 20.17 -7.65 19.50
C THR A 428 20.88 -8.87 20.07
N PRO A 429 21.70 -8.70 21.12
CA PRO A 429 22.32 -9.83 21.81
C PRO A 429 21.32 -10.45 22.80
N LEU A 430 21.00 -11.73 22.62
CA LEU A 430 20.32 -12.52 23.64
C LEU A 430 21.35 -13.41 24.34
N VAL A 431 21.52 -13.23 25.66
CA VAL A 431 22.43 -14.06 26.45
C VAL A 431 21.74 -15.35 26.82
N VAL A 432 22.46 -16.48 26.74
CA VAL A 432 21.98 -17.81 27.09
C VAL A 432 22.70 -18.30 28.33
N CYS A 433 21.94 -18.76 29.32
CA CYS A 433 22.47 -19.40 30.53
C CYS A 433 21.72 -20.68 30.85
N VAL A 434 22.44 -21.61 31.53
CA VAL A 434 21.88 -22.81 32.15
C VAL A 434 22.16 -22.67 33.66
N ASP A 435 21.08 -22.63 34.43
CA ASP A 435 21.13 -22.35 35.86
C ASP A 435 21.92 -21.06 36.19
N ASN A 436 23.16 -21.22 36.68
CA ASN A 436 24.06 -20.12 37.08
C ASN A 436 25.28 -19.96 36.16
N GLU A 437 25.35 -20.65 35.02
CA GLU A 437 26.46 -20.62 34.07
C GLU A 437 26.04 -20.00 32.75
N ILE A 438 26.83 -19.04 32.23
CA ILE A 438 26.59 -18.37 30.94
C ILE A 438 27.36 -19.11 29.85
N TYR A 439 26.65 -19.49 28.77
CA TYR A 439 27.22 -20.23 27.64
C TYR A 439 27.58 -19.31 26.47
N GLY A 440 26.83 -18.21 26.27
CA GLY A 440 27.12 -17.31 25.17
C GLY A 440 25.96 -16.39 24.77
N ILE A 441 26.02 -15.93 23.54
CA ILE A 441 25.12 -14.94 22.98
C ILE A 441 24.53 -15.48 21.69
N ILE A 442 23.22 -15.30 21.51
CA ILE A 442 22.55 -15.42 20.22
C ILE A 442 22.53 -14.02 19.62
N TYR A 443 23.17 -13.85 18.48
CA TYR A 443 23.14 -12.62 17.70
C TYR A 443 21.89 -12.60 16.82
N LEU A 444 20.92 -11.78 17.18
CA LEU A 444 19.74 -11.52 16.36
C LEU A 444 20.00 -10.29 15.49
N LYS A 445 19.80 -10.45 14.17
CA LYS A 445 19.97 -9.38 13.19
C LYS A 445 18.67 -9.19 12.40
N ASP A 446 18.32 -7.95 12.15
CA ASP A 446 17.26 -7.61 11.20
C ASP A 446 17.76 -7.86 9.78
N THR A 447 17.07 -8.72 9.04
CA THR A 447 17.53 -9.22 7.74
C THR A 447 16.96 -8.40 6.60
N VAL A 448 17.82 -8.00 5.66
CA VAL A 448 17.42 -7.32 4.43
C VAL A 448 16.55 -8.27 3.58
N LYS A 449 15.44 -7.75 3.05
CA LYS A 449 14.54 -8.50 2.16
C LYS A 449 15.28 -8.96 0.90
N SER A 450 14.97 -10.15 0.42
CA SER A 450 15.64 -10.73 -0.75
C SER A 450 15.29 -9.99 -2.05
N GLY A 451 16.22 -9.95 -3.00
CA GLY A 451 15.98 -9.39 -4.35
C GLY A 451 16.03 -7.85 -4.45
N LEU A 452 16.32 -7.13 -3.35
CA LEU A 452 16.33 -5.66 -3.36
C LEU A 452 17.48 -5.07 -4.20
N VAL A 453 18.63 -5.72 -4.21
CA VAL A 453 19.85 -5.21 -4.90
C VAL A 453 19.58 -4.99 -6.39
N GLU A 454 19.01 -5.98 -7.06
CA GLU A 454 18.69 -5.90 -8.50
C GLU A 454 17.62 -4.85 -8.77
N ARG A 455 16.65 -4.74 -7.89
CA ARG A 455 15.54 -3.80 -8.06
C ARG A 455 15.97 -2.36 -7.81
N PHE A 456 16.81 -2.10 -6.79
CA PHE A 456 17.40 -0.78 -6.59
C PHE A 456 18.37 -0.41 -7.71
N ALA A 457 19.11 -1.37 -8.26
CA ALA A 457 19.91 -1.13 -9.47
C ALA A 457 19.03 -0.69 -10.65
N ARG A 458 17.87 -1.31 -10.82
CA ARG A 458 16.90 -0.93 -11.86
C ARG A 458 16.32 0.46 -11.64
N LEU A 459 15.98 0.85 -10.40
CA LEU A 459 15.55 2.22 -10.06
C LEU A 459 16.62 3.24 -10.44
N ARG A 460 17.89 2.93 -10.16
CA ARG A 460 19.03 3.78 -10.53
C ARG A 460 19.18 3.92 -12.05
N GLU A 461 18.99 2.83 -12.82
CA GLU A 461 19.03 2.87 -14.29
C GLU A 461 17.96 3.80 -14.88
N ILE A 462 16.80 3.91 -14.27
CA ILE A 462 15.73 4.83 -14.70
C ILE A 462 15.84 6.23 -14.10
N GLY A 463 16.94 6.52 -13.37
CA GLY A 463 17.29 7.84 -12.86
C GLY A 463 16.79 8.16 -11.46
N ILE A 464 16.26 7.20 -10.71
CA ILE A 464 15.74 7.39 -9.34
C ILE A 464 16.85 7.12 -8.33
N LYS A 465 17.15 8.14 -7.50
CA LYS A 465 18.08 8.04 -6.38
C LYS A 465 17.39 7.42 -5.16
N THR A 466 18.03 6.47 -4.49
CA THR A 466 17.50 5.77 -3.31
C THR A 466 18.28 6.13 -2.05
N ILE A 467 17.57 6.55 -0.99
CA ILE A 467 18.16 6.97 0.29
C ILE A 467 17.46 6.22 1.43
N MET A 468 18.21 5.46 2.21
CA MET A 468 17.70 4.80 3.41
C MET A 468 17.77 5.74 4.61
N CYS A 469 16.68 5.88 5.38
CA CYS A 469 16.66 6.55 6.67
C CYS A 469 16.53 5.53 7.80
N THR A 470 17.33 5.65 8.85
CA THR A 470 17.30 4.75 10.01
C THR A 470 17.75 5.46 11.28
N GLY A 471 17.17 5.07 12.42
CA GLY A 471 17.64 5.48 13.75
C GLY A 471 18.93 4.78 14.21
N ASP A 472 19.46 3.83 13.43
CA ASP A 472 20.69 3.13 13.75
C ASP A 472 21.92 4.05 13.69
N ASN A 473 23.01 3.60 14.33
CA ASN A 473 24.31 4.27 14.23
C ASN A 473 24.86 4.20 12.78
N PRO A 474 25.82 5.11 12.42
CA PRO A 474 26.33 5.19 11.06
C PRO A 474 26.97 3.90 10.53
N LEU A 475 27.59 3.10 11.38
CA LEU A 475 28.27 1.87 10.99
C LEU A 475 27.25 0.79 10.56
N THR A 476 26.20 0.63 11.35
CA THR A 476 25.09 -0.29 11.05
C THR A 476 24.35 0.16 9.79
N ALA A 477 24.01 1.45 9.70
CA ALA A 477 23.34 2.04 8.55
C ALA A 477 24.13 1.82 7.25
N ALA A 478 25.45 2.06 7.27
CA ALA A 478 26.32 1.84 6.12
C ALA A 478 26.36 0.37 5.69
N THR A 479 26.35 -0.57 6.65
CA THR A 479 26.34 -2.01 6.36
C THR A 479 25.05 -2.44 5.68
N ILE A 480 23.90 -2.03 6.21
CA ILE A 480 22.57 -2.37 5.67
C ILE A 480 22.37 -1.68 4.30
N ALA A 481 22.76 -0.42 4.16
CA ALA A 481 22.66 0.31 2.90
C ALA A 481 23.43 -0.39 1.76
N ARG A 482 24.63 -0.88 2.05
CA ARG A 482 25.45 -1.64 1.11
C ARG A 482 24.84 -3.01 0.81
N GLU A 483 24.31 -3.71 1.82
CA GLU A 483 23.68 -5.02 1.67
C GLU A 483 22.39 -4.92 0.83
N ALA A 484 21.60 -3.86 1.05
CA ALA A 484 20.38 -3.59 0.29
C ALA A 484 20.65 -3.02 -1.12
N GLY A 485 21.80 -2.34 -1.33
CA GLY A 485 22.17 -1.76 -2.62
C GLY A 485 21.59 -0.37 -2.87
N VAL A 486 21.18 0.38 -1.83
CA VAL A 486 20.72 1.77 -1.95
C VAL A 486 21.88 2.75 -2.20
N ASP A 487 21.57 3.94 -2.76
CA ASP A 487 22.59 4.93 -3.16
C ASP A 487 23.16 5.72 -1.99
N GLY A 488 22.38 5.87 -0.92
CA GLY A 488 22.79 6.61 0.26
C GLY A 488 21.99 6.24 1.49
N PHE A 489 22.41 6.79 2.64
CA PHE A 489 21.68 6.60 3.89
C PHE A 489 21.80 7.83 4.80
N ILE A 490 20.83 7.97 5.71
CA ILE A 490 20.82 8.91 6.82
C ILE A 490 20.71 8.07 8.10
N ALA A 491 21.73 8.15 8.95
CA ALA A 491 21.79 7.43 10.23
C ALA A 491 21.34 8.32 11.38
N GLU A 492 21.05 7.71 12.56
CA GLU A 492 20.60 8.41 13.77
C GLU A 492 19.38 9.31 13.53
N CYS A 493 18.56 8.93 12.53
CA CYS A 493 17.46 9.71 12.03
C CYS A 493 16.27 9.64 12.99
N LYS A 494 15.81 10.81 13.44
CA LYS A 494 14.55 10.97 14.16
C LYS A 494 13.38 11.14 13.17
N PRO A 495 12.13 11.01 13.60
CA PRO A 495 10.98 11.22 12.72
C PRO A 495 10.99 12.57 11.99
N GLU A 496 11.43 13.65 12.66
CA GLU A 496 11.54 14.99 12.09
C GLU A 496 12.59 15.06 10.99
N ASP A 497 13.70 14.36 11.14
CA ASP A 497 14.82 14.36 10.17
C ASP A 497 14.38 13.72 8.84
N LYS A 498 13.45 12.75 8.86
CA LYS A 498 12.84 12.18 7.65
C LYS A 498 12.07 13.24 6.86
N ILE A 499 11.29 14.07 7.55
CA ILE A 499 10.55 15.17 6.93
C ILE A 499 11.51 16.20 6.34
N ASP A 500 12.57 16.54 7.06
CA ASP A 500 13.55 17.51 6.60
C ASP A 500 14.35 17.00 5.39
N ALA A 501 14.65 15.68 5.34
CA ALA A 501 15.25 15.06 4.18
C ALA A 501 14.35 15.16 2.93
N ILE A 502 13.03 14.91 3.09
CA ILE A 502 12.05 15.07 2.01
C ILE A 502 12.00 16.53 1.55
N LYS A 503 11.84 17.48 2.47
CA LYS A 503 11.76 18.90 2.15
C LYS A 503 13.01 19.42 1.45
N LYS A 504 14.19 18.94 1.84
CA LYS A 504 15.45 19.31 1.21
C LYS A 504 15.47 18.93 -0.27
N GLU A 505 15.11 17.69 -0.61
CA GLU A 505 15.04 17.24 -2.00
C GLU A 505 13.93 18.00 -2.77
N GLN A 506 12.77 18.26 -2.14
CA GLN A 506 11.68 19.05 -2.73
C GLN A 506 12.07 20.50 -3.02
N LEU A 507 12.87 21.14 -2.15
CA LEU A 507 13.39 22.50 -2.37
C LEU A 507 14.37 22.58 -3.55
N GLU A 508 14.99 21.47 -3.93
CA GLU A 508 15.80 21.34 -5.16
C GLU A 508 14.92 21.14 -6.41
N GLY A 509 13.60 21.14 -6.28
CA GLY A 509 12.64 20.93 -7.37
C GLY A 509 12.41 19.48 -7.75
N LYS A 510 12.82 18.54 -6.90
CA LYS A 510 12.66 17.10 -7.13
C LYS A 510 11.33 16.59 -6.61
N ILE A 511 10.77 15.60 -7.29
CA ILE A 511 9.61 14.83 -6.84
C ILE A 511 10.11 13.68 -5.95
N VAL A 512 9.60 13.64 -4.73
CA VAL A 512 10.09 12.72 -3.69
C VAL A 512 9.06 11.65 -3.36
N ALA A 513 9.46 10.40 -3.47
CA ALA A 513 8.72 9.26 -2.92
C ALA A 513 9.25 8.91 -1.52
N MET A 514 8.36 8.60 -0.60
CA MET A 514 8.67 8.05 0.73
C MET A 514 8.00 6.70 0.91
N THR A 515 8.76 5.74 1.43
CA THR A 515 8.25 4.41 1.74
C THR A 515 8.54 4.05 3.19
N GLY A 516 7.52 3.61 3.91
CA GLY A 516 7.62 3.27 5.33
C GLY A 516 6.42 2.47 5.82
N ASP A 517 6.51 1.93 7.04
CA ASP A 517 5.47 1.09 7.64
C ASP A 517 5.07 1.52 9.06
N GLY A 518 5.90 2.29 9.76
CA GLY A 518 5.69 2.70 11.15
C GLY A 518 4.79 3.93 11.33
N THR A 519 4.23 4.07 12.52
CA THR A 519 3.54 5.30 12.95
C THR A 519 4.47 6.52 12.88
N ASN A 520 5.77 6.31 13.09
CA ASN A 520 6.81 7.34 13.00
C ASN A 520 7.00 7.86 11.57
N ASP A 521 6.60 7.08 10.57
CA ASP A 521 6.70 7.44 9.15
C ASP A 521 5.50 8.23 8.65
N ALA A 522 4.35 8.17 9.34
CA ALA A 522 3.12 8.79 8.89
C ALA A 522 3.28 10.28 8.50
N PRO A 523 3.97 11.14 9.29
CA PRO A 523 4.18 12.53 8.88
C PRO A 523 5.06 12.66 7.64
N ALA A 524 6.07 11.80 7.46
CA ALA A 524 6.96 11.79 6.30
C ALA A 524 6.23 11.28 5.04
N LEU A 525 5.40 10.23 5.18
CA LEU A 525 4.55 9.72 4.11
C LEU A 525 3.54 10.76 3.60
N ALA A 526 2.98 11.56 4.54
CA ALA A 526 2.08 12.67 4.19
C ALA A 526 2.79 13.85 3.53
N GLN A 527 4.06 14.12 3.88
CA GLN A 527 4.86 15.22 3.34
C GLN A 527 5.36 14.92 1.92
N ALA A 528 5.65 13.67 1.60
CA ALA A 528 6.18 13.26 0.31
C ALA A 528 5.15 13.48 -0.82
N ASP A 529 5.62 13.72 -2.04
CA ASP A 529 4.77 13.79 -3.23
C ASP A 529 4.09 12.44 -3.50
N VAL A 530 4.82 11.36 -3.23
CA VAL A 530 4.34 9.98 -3.27
C VAL A 530 4.68 9.30 -1.95
N GLY A 531 3.68 9.06 -1.11
CA GLY A 531 3.79 8.26 0.11
C GLY A 531 3.30 6.83 -0.14
N LEU A 532 4.19 5.84 -0.05
CA LEU A 532 3.88 4.42 -0.22
C LEU A 532 3.98 3.71 1.13
N ALA A 533 2.85 3.40 1.75
CA ALA A 533 2.83 2.62 2.98
C ALA A 533 2.86 1.12 2.70
N MET A 534 3.55 0.36 3.56
CA MET A 534 3.51 -1.10 3.53
C MET A 534 2.20 -1.61 4.14
N ASN A 535 1.63 -2.68 3.60
CA ASN A 535 0.43 -3.28 4.18
C ASN A 535 0.68 -3.90 5.56
N SER A 536 1.88 -4.41 5.80
CA SER A 536 2.31 -4.87 7.12
C SER A 536 2.38 -3.76 8.17
N GLY A 537 2.40 -2.49 7.73
CA GLY A 537 2.56 -1.32 8.56
C GLY A 537 1.31 -0.91 9.34
N THR A 538 1.48 0.13 10.16
CA THR A 538 0.44 0.67 11.05
C THR A 538 -0.70 1.32 10.27
N THR A 539 -1.88 1.39 10.90
CA THR A 539 -3.04 2.10 10.33
C THR A 539 -2.71 3.58 10.06
N SER A 540 -1.95 4.22 10.96
CA SER A 540 -1.53 5.62 10.80
C SER A 540 -0.66 5.84 9.57
N ALA A 541 0.27 4.92 9.27
CA ALA A 541 1.08 4.97 8.06
C ALA A 541 0.22 4.82 6.80
N LYS A 542 -0.70 3.84 6.78
CA LYS A 542 -1.62 3.61 5.65
C LYS A 542 -2.55 4.79 5.39
N GLU A 543 -3.05 5.45 6.44
CA GLU A 543 -3.93 6.62 6.30
C GLU A 543 -3.20 7.88 5.85
N ALA A 544 -1.94 8.05 6.24
CA ALA A 544 -1.11 9.18 5.86
C ALA A 544 -0.58 9.07 4.42
N ALA A 545 -0.37 7.86 3.94
CA ALA A 545 0.14 7.59 2.60
C ALA A 545 -0.92 7.87 1.52
N ASN A 546 -0.46 8.17 0.30
CA ASN A 546 -1.34 8.27 -0.86
C ASN A 546 -1.32 7.01 -1.76
N MET A 547 -0.52 6.02 -1.36
CA MET A 547 -0.50 4.66 -1.92
C MET A 547 -0.25 3.63 -0.82
N VAL A 548 -0.76 2.42 -1.01
CA VAL A 548 -0.50 1.26 -0.13
C VAL A 548 -0.05 0.08 -0.99
N ASP A 549 1.12 -0.46 -0.65
CA ASP A 549 1.63 -1.69 -1.23
C ASP A 549 1.15 -2.90 -0.43
N LEU A 550 0.33 -3.72 -1.05
CA LEU A 550 -0.28 -4.90 -0.42
C LEU A 550 0.72 -6.03 -0.17
N ASP A 551 1.77 -6.11 -0.97
CA ASP A 551 2.82 -7.13 -0.85
C ASP A 551 3.89 -6.76 0.19
N SER A 552 3.86 -5.53 0.70
CA SER A 552 4.91 -4.98 1.57
C SER A 552 6.33 -5.09 0.98
N ASP A 553 6.43 -4.89 -0.35
CA ASP A 553 7.68 -4.85 -1.10
C ASP A 553 8.04 -3.39 -1.46
N PRO A 554 9.03 -2.77 -0.79
CA PRO A 554 9.35 -1.35 -0.98
C PRO A 554 9.74 -1.00 -2.42
N THR A 555 10.09 -2.00 -3.22
CA THR A 555 10.51 -1.80 -4.62
C THR A 555 9.37 -1.84 -5.61
N LYS A 556 8.12 -2.06 -5.19
CA LYS A 556 6.91 -1.94 -6.01
C LYS A 556 6.75 -0.56 -6.65
N ILE A 557 7.38 0.45 -6.08
CA ILE A 557 7.47 1.78 -6.70
C ILE A 557 8.00 1.71 -8.14
N LEU A 558 8.85 0.73 -8.47
CA LEU A 558 9.38 0.54 -9.82
C LEU A 558 8.26 0.33 -10.85
N GLU A 559 7.32 -0.59 -10.58
CA GLU A 559 6.18 -0.86 -11.45
C GLU A 559 5.25 0.35 -11.53
N VAL A 560 5.06 1.05 -10.40
CA VAL A 560 4.20 2.24 -10.35
C VAL A 560 4.81 3.40 -11.14
N VAL A 561 6.12 3.59 -11.05
CA VAL A 561 6.86 4.60 -11.86
C VAL A 561 6.75 4.30 -13.36
N GLU A 562 6.92 3.03 -13.75
CA GLU A 562 6.78 2.63 -15.17
C GLU A 562 5.36 2.89 -15.69
N ILE A 563 4.33 2.69 -14.86
CA ILE A 563 2.94 3.02 -15.19
C ILE A 563 2.76 4.53 -15.24
N GLY A 564 3.25 5.27 -14.25
CA GLY A 564 3.19 6.73 -14.20
C GLY A 564 3.79 7.37 -15.45
N LYS A 565 4.99 6.95 -15.86
CA LYS A 565 5.66 7.40 -17.10
C LYS A 565 4.86 7.11 -18.39
N GLN A 566 3.96 6.14 -18.37
CA GLN A 566 3.08 5.87 -19.53
C GLN A 566 1.80 6.71 -19.51
N LEU A 567 1.51 7.39 -18.40
CA LEU A 567 0.35 8.28 -18.25
C LEU A 567 0.70 9.73 -18.54
N LEU A 568 1.97 10.10 -18.38
CA LEU A 568 2.56 11.39 -18.76
C LEU A 568 2.79 11.46 -20.29
#